data_32c3d207a4fd713bb27644e55dcf2d3e
#
_entry.id   32c3d207a4fd713bb27644e55dcf2d3e
#
_cell.length_a   1.000
_cell.length_b   1.000
_cell.length_c   1.000
_cell.angle_alpha   90.00
_cell.angle_beta   90.00
_cell.angle_gamma   90.00
#
_symmetry.space_group_name_H-M   'P 1'
#
loop_
_entity.id
_entity.type
_entity.pdbx_description
1 polymer ?
#
loop_
_entity_poly.entity_id
_entity_poly.type
_entity_poly.pdbx_seq_one_letter_code
_entity_poly.pdbx_strand_id
1 'polypeptide(L)'
;MTRVVVIGGGISGLAAAHRLVELSPTAKVTLIEASSRLGGTIRTDERDGFLLERGPDSFISEKPEAVALAQRLKIDSQLIETNNQHRRSFIIRNGKLRPVPEGFQLLAPSRFWPFISTDIFSMLGKLRMSADLLLPRKSVNGVNDESLASFVRRRLGQQALERMAQPMVGGIYTADPEVLSLRATLPRFLDMERDHRSLILGMWRKGRANKNQTGVSGARYSLFLSFDRGMKVLVDALEKNIANLAETGLAETEVRLNTSVSGVEHGANGWILRTSSGIVSEFDAVCIATPSYGAAKLLSETAPQLAAKLGQIRFASTATINLAYRRSDISHKLDGFGFVVPFVEKRSVIACTFSSIKFQGRAPEDHVLLRAFVGGALQPELLSLADGEITRRVEEDLQQLLGIAGKPLFGEVSRWMNSMPQYEVGHLDRVAEIENALEQFPGLVLAGNSYRGAGIPDCIRSGEAAAQSLIERISHS
;
A
#
# COMPACT_ATOMS: atom_id res chain seq x y z
N MET A 1 26.53 -1.20 26.49
CA MET A 1 25.60 -1.93 25.60
C MET A 1 24.54 -0.96 25.14
N THR A 2 24.44 -0.72 23.85
CA THR A 2 23.50 0.29 23.30
C THR A 2 22.07 -0.22 23.39
N ARG A 3 21.19 0.59 23.97
CA ARG A 3 19.75 0.28 24.13
C ARG A 3 18.96 1.03 23.07
N VAL A 4 18.31 0.28 22.18
CA VAL A 4 17.50 0.85 21.09
C VAL A 4 16.04 0.44 21.27
N VAL A 5 15.12 1.41 21.14
CA VAL A 5 13.70 1.09 21.12
C VAL A 5 13.10 1.34 19.74
N VAL A 6 12.25 0.41 19.30
CA VAL A 6 11.40 0.55 18.12
C VAL A 6 9.94 0.65 18.58
N ILE A 7 9.26 1.73 18.25
CA ILE A 7 7.87 2.01 18.61
C ILE A 7 6.96 1.75 17.43
N GLY A 8 6.13 0.72 17.52
CA GLY A 8 5.20 0.26 16.48
C GLY A 8 5.63 -1.08 15.87
N GLY A 9 4.79 -2.11 16.06
CA GLY A 9 5.01 -3.49 15.60
C GLY A 9 4.44 -3.79 14.21
N GLY A 10 4.20 -2.77 13.37
CA GLY A 10 3.89 -2.95 11.95
C GLY A 10 5.10 -3.44 11.16
N ILE A 11 4.90 -3.75 9.86
CA ILE A 11 5.97 -4.31 9.01
C ILE A 11 7.25 -3.46 8.99
N SER A 12 7.14 -2.12 9.06
CA SER A 12 8.31 -1.23 9.10
C SER A 12 9.07 -1.35 10.41
N GLY A 13 8.36 -1.41 11.55
CA GLY A 13 9.00 -1.57 12.85
C GLY A 13 9.61 -2.97 13.03
N LEU A 14 8.92 -4.01 12.56
CA LEU A 14 9.46 -5.37 12.54
C LEU A 14 10.74 -5.46 11.69
N ALA A 15 10.73 -4.87 10.48
CA ALA A 15 11.90 -4.82 9.62
C ALA A 15 13.06 -4.03 10.26
N ALA A 16 12.73 -2.91 10.95
CA ALA A 16 13.72 -2.11 11.67
C ALA A 16 14.33 -2.91 12.84
N ALA A 17 13.51 -3.53 13.69
CA ALA A 17 13.98 -4.32 14.82
C ALA A 17 14.84 -5.50 14.37
N HIS A 18 14.39 -6.25 13.37
CA HIS A 18 15.14 -7.35 12.77
C HIS A 18 16.50 -6.87 12.22
N ARG A 19 16.49 -5.77 11.46
CA ARG A 19 17.71 -5.23 10.86
C ARG A 19 18.70 -4.68 11.87
N LEU A 20 18.22 -4.05 12.96
CA LEU A 20 19.07 -3.62 14.09
C LEU A 20 19.84 -4.79 14.69
N VAL A 21 19.16 -5.91 14.92
CA VAL A 21 19.79 -7.12 15.46
C VAL A 21 20.79 -7.72 14.48
N GLU A 22 20.48 -7.76 13.17
CA GLU A 22 21.44 -8.22 12.15
C GLU A 22 22.73 -7.36 12.12
N LEU A 23 22.58 -6.03 12.23
CA LEU A 23 23.70 -5.08 12.11
C LEU A 23 24.50 -4.93 13.40
N SER A 24 23.87 -5.06 14.56
CA SER A 24 24.50 -4.88 15.88
C SER A 24 23.99 -5.94 16.87
N PRO A 25 24.53 -7.16 16.82
CA PRO A 25 24.12 -8.23 17.72
C PRO A 25 24.34 -7.91 19.22
N THR A 26 25.21 -6.96 19.52
CA THR A 26 25.48 -6.50 20.89
C THR A 26 24.52 -5.42 21.39
N ALA A 27 23.64 -4.89 20.54
CA ALA A 27 22.63 -3.93 20.95
C ALA A 27 21.45 -4.64 21.63
N LYS A 28 20.92 -3.99 22.66
CA LYS A 28 19.62 -4.38 23.25
C LYS A 28 18.49 -3.70 22.50
N VAL A 29 17.68 -4.48 21.77
CA VAL A 29 16.57 -3.97 20.97
C VAL A 29 15.24 -4.28 21.65
N THR A 30 14.46 -3.25 21.96
CA THR A 30 13.11 -3.37 22.50
C THR A 30 12.09 -2.94 21.45
N LEU A 31 11.19 -3.84 21.03
CA LEU A 31 10.07 -3.56 20.14
C LEU A 31 8.79 -3.39 20.97
N ILE A 32 8.14 -2.23 20.84
CA ILE A 32 6.91 -1.91 21.61
C ILE A 32 5.74 -1.75 20.65
N GLU A 33 4.65 -2.49 20.93
CA GLU A 33 3.41 -2.45 20.17
C GLU A 33 2.20 -2.23 21.11
N ALA A 34 1.34 -1.30 20.73
CA ALA A 34 0.17 -0.94 21.53
C ALA A 34 -0.93 -2.00 21.50
N SER A 35 -1.03 -2.76 20.41
CA SER A 35 -2.01 -3.83 20.25
C SER A 35 -1.51 -5.17 20.81
N SER A 36 -2.40 -6.16 20.84
CA SER A 36 -2.09 -7.53 21.29
C SER A 36 -1.35 -8.39 20.26
N ARG A 37 -1.02 -7.84 19.08
CA ARG A 37 -0.35 -8.58 17.99
C ARG A 37 0.60 -7.70 17.20
N LEU A 38 1.57 -8.31 16.56
CA LEU A 38 2.45 -7.69 15.58
C LEU A 38 1.80 -7.69 14.17
N GLY A 39 2.45 -7.01 13.22
CA GLY A 39 2.09 -6.98 11.80
C GLY A 39 1.29 -5.74 11.37
N GLY A 40 0.72 -4.98 12.30
CA GLY A 40 -0.05 -3.77 11.96
C GLY A 40 -1.23 -4.08 11.04
N THR A 41 -1.22 -3.53 9.81
CA THR A 41 -2.26 -3.78 8.80
C THR A 41 -2.16 -5.15 8.12
N ILE A 42 -1.04 -5.86 8.24
CA ILE A 42 -0.92 -7.23 7.75
C ILE A 42 -1.61 -8.15 8.76
N ARG A 43 -2.68 -8.78 8.30
CA ARG A 43 -3.44 -9.75 9.07
C ARG A 43 -4.12 -10.73 8.13
N THR A 44 -3.88 -12.02 8.36
CA THR A 44 -4.52 -13.14 7.67
C THR A 44 -5.26 -13.99 8.69
N ASP A 45 -6.53 -14.26 8.46
CA ASP A 45 -7.35 -15.15 9.30
C ASP A 45 -7.77 -16.36 8.45
N GLU A 46 -8.05 -17.47 9.10
CA GLU A 46 -8.61 -18.67 8.48
C GLU A 46 -10.02 -18.92 9.03
N ARG A 47 -10.97 -19.23 8.14
CA ARG A 47 -12.36 -19.55 8.50
C ARG A 47 -12.95 -20.57 7.52
N ASP A 48 -13.40 -21.68 8.01
CA ASP A 48 -14.12 -22.71 7.23
C ASP A 48 -13.39 -23.12 5.94
N GLY A 49 -12.05 -23.21 5.98
CA GLY A 49 -11.18 -23.50 4.83
C GLY A 49 -10.90 -22.32 3.90
N PHE A 50 -11.45 -21.14 4.19
CA PHE A 50 -11.09 -19.89 3.50
C PHE A 50 -9.92 -19.19 4.18
N LEU A 51 -9.03 -18.61 3.39
CA LEU A 51 -7.93 -17.78 3.87
C LEU A 51 -8.25 -16.30 3.57
N LEU A 52 -8.46 -15.53 4.64
CA LEU A 52 -8.98 -14.16 4.58
C LEU A 52 -7.87 -13.15 4.83
N GLU A 53 -7.46 -12.44 3.80
CA GLU A 53 -6.60 -11.28 4.00
C GLU A 53 -7.43 -10.08 4.48
N ARG A 54 -7.14 -9.60 5.66
CA ARG A 54 -7.81 -8.42 6.23
C ARG A 54 -7.24 -7.13 5.67
N GLY A 55 -5.91 -7.07 5.52
CA GLY A 55 -5.16 -5.94 5.00
C GLY A 55 -4.62 -6.21 3.58
N PRO A 56 -3.34 -5.96 3.29
CA PRO A 56 -2.75 -6.26 1.98
C PRO A 56 -2.72 -7.77 1.71
N ASP A 57 -3.04 -8.17 0.48
CA ASP A 57 -3.04 -9.58 0.04
C ASP A 57 -1.77 -9.99 -0.72
N SER A 58 -0.95 -9.02 -1.06
CA SER A 58 0.21 -9.22 -1.93
C SER A 58 1.14 -8.01 -1.92
N PHE A 59 2.33 -8.18 -2.45
CA PHE A 59 3.28 -7.11 -2.69
C PHE A 59 3.86 -7.17 -4.10
N ILE A 60 4.42 -6.07 -4.56
CA ILE A 60 5.02 -5.97 -5.91
C ILE A 60 6.46 -6.47 -5.89
N SER A 61 6.80 -7.38 -6.82
CA SER A 61 8.15 -7.97 -6.95
C SER A 61 9.16 -7.09 -7.68
N GLU A 62 8.71 -6.02 -8.38
CA GLU A 62 9.62 -5.03 -9.00
C GLU A 62 10.54 -4.34 -7.98
N LYS A 63 10.11 -4.27 -6.71
CA LYS A 63 10.89 -3.76 -5.59
C LYS A 63 11.43 -4.95 -4.82
N PRO A 64 12.77 -5.09 -4.71
CA PRO A 64 13.40 -6.33 -4.23
C PRO A 64 13.28 -6.56 -2.72
N GLU A 65 12.96 -5.53 -1.94
CA GLU A 65 13.11 -5.54 -0.49
C GLU A 65 12.30 -6.65 0.20
N ALA A 66 11.06 -6.90 -0.25
CA ALA A 66 10.23 -7.95 0.35
C ALA A 66 10.72 -9.36 -0.02
N VAL A 67 11.17 -9.56 -1.27
CA VAL A 67 11.75 -10.84 -1.70
C VAL A 67 13.10 -11.08 -0.99
N ALA A 68 13.95 -10.06 -0.91
CA ALA A 68 15.24 -10.16 -0.22
C ALA A 68 15.06 -10.47 1.28
N LEU A 69 14.06 -9.86 1.93
CA LEU A 69 13.74 -10.17 3.32
C LEU A 69 13.21 -11.60 3.45
N ALA A 70 12.34 -12.07 2.55
CA ALA A 70 11.84 -13.45 2.55
C ALA A 70 12.98 -14.47 2.42
N GLN A 71 14.00 -14.19 1.58
CA GLN A 71 15.19 -15.02 1.43
C GLN A 71 16.03 -15.05 2.72
N ARG A 72 16.26 -13.88 3.35
CA ARG A 72 17.01 -13.82 4.62
C ARG A 72 16.30 -14.59 5.75
N LEU A 73 14.97 -14.55 5.77
CA LEU A 73 14.15 -15.30 6.70
C LEU A 73 13.94 -16.77 6.31
N LYS A 74 14.44 -17.22 5.15
CA LYS A 74 14.30 -18.58 4.60
C LYS A 74 12.84 -19.01 4.41
N ILE A 75 11.99 -18.08 3.98
CA ILE A 75 10.58 -18.31 3.65
C ILE A 75 10.24 -18.04 2.18
N ASP A 76 11.24 -17.81 1.34
CA ASP A 76 11.09 -17.55 -0.09
C ASP A 76 10.44 -18.73 -0.85
N SER A 77 10.62 -19.97 -0.37
CA SER A 77 9.93 -21.14 -0.90
C SER A 77 8.42 -21.15 -0.69
N GLN A 78 7.90 -20.32 0.21
CA GLN A 78 6.46 -20.15 0.47
C GLN A 78 5.83 -19.04 -0.39
N LEU A 79 6.64 -18.34 -1.22
CA LEU A 79 6.14 -17.33 -2.14
C LEU A 79 5.34 -17.98 -3.27
N ILE A 80 4.19 -17.40 -3.55
CA ILE A 80 3.32 -17.80 -4.65
C ILE A 80 3.08 -16.64 -5.62
N GLU A 81 3.00 -16.98 -6.91
CA GLU A 81 2.66 -16.03 -7.96
C GLU A 81 1.15 -15.94 -8.17
N THR A 82 0.72 -14.87 -8.83
CA THR A 82 -0.66 -14.77 -9.30
C THR A 82 -0.96 -15.81 -10.37
N ASN A 83 -2.22 -16.25 -10.42
CA ASN A 83 -2.70 -17.21 -11.40
C ASN A 83 -2.43 -16.77 -12.84
N ASN A 84 -1.68 -17.56 -13.59
CA ASN A 84 -1.26 -17.25 -14.95
C ASN A 84 -2.39 -17.35 -16.00
N GLN A 85 -3.48 -18.07 -15.71
CA GLN A 85 -4.56 -18.30 -16.65
C GLN A 85 -5.51 -17.09 -16.79
N HIS A 86 -5.59 -16.25 -15.77
CA HIS A 86 -6.58 -15.18 -15.68
C HIS A 86 -5.94 -13.79 -15.44
N ARG A 87 -4.83 -13.50 -16.10
CA ARG A 87 -4.06 -12.24 -15.92
C ARG A 87 -4.73 -11.01 -16.54
N ARG A 88 -6.01 -10.78 -16.24
CA ARG A 88 -6.71 -9.56 -16.64
C ARG A 88 -7.45 -8.95 -15.45
N SER A 89 -7.75 -7.68 -15.56
CA SER A 89 -8.65 -6.97 -14.66
C SER A 89 -9.73 -6.27 -15.46
N PHE A 90 -10.77 -5.91 -14.75
CA PHE A 90 -11.90 -5.23 -15.35
C PHE A 90 -12.07 -3.83 -14.77
N ILE A 91 -12.77 -2.99 -15.51
CA ILE A 91 -13.24 -1.70 -15.08
C ILE A 91 -14.75 -1.63 -15.33
N ILE A 92 -15.47 -1.00 -14.44
CA ILE A 92 -16.91 -0.85 -14.61
C ILE A 92 -17.21 0.30 -15.58
N ARG A 93 -18.10 0.05 -16.54
CA ARG A 93 -18.69 1.06 -17.40
C ARG A 93 -20.16 0.79 -17.62
N ASN A 94 -21.01 1.75 -17.28
CA ASN A 94 -22.47 1.65 -17.40
C ASN A 94 -22.98 0.35 -16.73
N GLY A 95 -22.51 0.06 -15.52
CA GLY A 95 -22.90 -1.11 -14.74
C GLY A 95 -22.41 -2.46 -15.26
N LYS A 96 -21.47 -2.51 -16.22
CA LYS A 96 -20.94 -3.75 -16.80
C LYS A 96 -19.42 -3.81 -16.66
N LEU A 97 -18.88 -5.02 -16.39
CA LEU A 97 -17.45 -5.29 -16.39
C LEU A 97 -16.91 -5.20 -17.82
N ARG A 98 -15.90 -4.38 -18.01
CA ARG A 98 -15.16 -4.24 -19.26
C ARG A 98 -13.69 -4.60 -19.03
N PRO A 99 -13.07 -5.47 -19.84
CA PRO A 99 -11.67 -5.78 -19.67
C PRO A 99 -10.82 -4.53 -19.89
N VAL A 100 -9.85 -4.30 -19.01
CA VAL A 100 -8.84 -3.28 -19.23
C VAL A 100 -8.06 -3.64 -20.51
N PRO A 101 -7.90 -2.72 -21.47
CA PRO A 101 -7.28 -3.05 -22.75
C PRO A 101 -5.84 -3.55 -22.58
N GLU A 102 -5.46 -4.55 -23.36
CA GLU A 102 -4.08 -5.04 -23.36
C GLU A 102 -3.08 -3.92 -23.63
N GLY A 103 -2.00 -3.92 -22.83
CA GLY A 103 -0.96 -2.89 -22.94
C GLY A 103 -1.35 -1.55 -22.32
N PHE A 104 -2.50 -1.43 -21.66
CA PHE A 104 -2.79 -0.22 -20.89
C PHE A 104 -2.02 -0.26 -19.56
N GLN A 105 -1.16 0.72 -19.32
CA GLN A 105 -0.34 0.80 -18.11
C GLN A 105 -0.79 1.99 -17.24
N LEU A 106 -1.75 1.76 -16.36
CA LEU A 106 -2.34 2.73 -15.42
C LEU A 106 -2.99 3.95 -16.11
N LEU A 107 -2.23 4.76 -16.85
CA LEU A 107 -2.68 6.03 -17.40
C LEU A 107 -2.81 6.05 -18.93
N ALA A 108 -1.94 5.33 -19.64
CA ALA A 108 -1.82 5.46 -21.08
C ALA A 108 -1.64 4.12 -21.81
N PRO A 109 -2.13 4.04 -23.07
CA PRO A 109 -2.00 2.84 -23.89
C PRO A 109 -0.58 2.68 -24.44
N SER A 110 -0.03 1.45 -24.38
CA SER A 110 1.20 1.05 -25.05
C SER A 110 0.96 0.29 -26.36
N ARG A 111 -0.31 -0.06 -26.66
CA ARG A 111 -0.73 -0.75 -27.89
C ARG A 111 -1.90 -0.03 -28.55
N PHE A 112 -1.84 0.11 -29.87
CA PHE A 112 -2.81 0.90 -30.64
C PHE A 112 -4.17 0.20 -30.79
N TRP A 113 -4.18 -1.06 -31.27
CA TRP A 113 -5.42 -1.77 -31.57
C TRP A 113 -6.32 -1.98 -30.35
N PRO A 114 -5.83 -2.47 -29.18
CA PRO A 114 -6.66 -2.60 -27.99
C PRO A 114 -7.22 -1.26 -27.50
N PHE A 115 -6.50 -0.15 -27.70
CA PHE A 115 -7.00 1.19 -27.37
C PHE A 115 -8.16 1.63 -28.28
N ILE A 116 -8.07 1.37 -29.60
CA ILE A 116 -9.14 1.74 -30.50
C ILE A 116 -10.39 0.88 -30.31
N SER A 117 -10.21 -0.43 -30.11
CA SER A 117 -11.34 -1.37 -30.00
C SER A 117 -12.09 -1.32 -28.67
N THR A 118 -11.47 -0.78 -27.59
CA THR A 118 -12.14 -0.72 -26.28
C THR A 118 -13.36 0.21 -26.31
N ASP A 119 -14.39 -0.16 -25.57
CA ASP A 119 -15.58 0.67 -25.35
C ASP A 119 -15.55 1.45 -24.01
N ILE A 120 -14.43 1.38 -23.26
CA ILE A 120 -14.24 2.15 -22.02
C ILE A 120 -14.32 3.66 -22.31
N PHE A 121 -13.80 4.11 -23.44
CA PHE A 121 -13.78 5.50 -23.86
C PHE A 121 -14.71 5.74 -25.06
N SER A 122 -15.32 6.90 -25.11
CA SER A 122 -16.04 7.36 -26.30
C SER A 122 -15.05 7.69 -27.44
N MET A 123 -15.54 7.83 -28.68
CA MET A 123 -14.70 8.25 -29.82
C MET A 123 -14.06 9.60 -29.57
N LEU A 124 -14.80 10.57 -29.02
CA LEU A 124 -14.26 11.89 -28.66
C LEU A 124 -13.20 11.78 -27.56
N GLY A 125 -13.40 10.90 -26.58
CA GLY A 125 -12.41 10.61 -25.55
C GLY A 125 -11.11 10.05 -26.14
N LYS A 126 -11.20 9.09 -27.05
CA LYS A 126 -10.04 8.52 -27.75
C LYS A 126 -9.28 9.57 -28.58
N LEU A 127 -10.01 10.42 -29.31
CA LEU A 127 -9.41 11.54 -30.06
C LEU A 127 -8.69 12.51 -29.11
N ARG A 128 -9.33 12.89 -27.99
CA ARG A 128 -8.71 13.77 -26.98
C ARG A 128 -7.46 13.14 -26.36
N MET A 129 -7.48 11.83 -26.07
CA MET A 129 -6.30 11.10 -25.58
C MET A 129 -5.18 11.08 -26.63
N SER A 130 -5.51 10.85 -27.89
CA SER A 130 -4.54 10.82 -28.99
C SER A 130 -3.86 12.18 -29.22
N ALA A 131 -4.49 13.29 -28.84
CA ALA A 131 -3.90 14.62 -28.89
C ALA A 131 -2.62 14.74 -28.02
N ASP A 132 -2.40 13.83 -27.07
CA ASP A 132 -1.14 13.75 -26.29
C ASP A 132 0.11 13.68 -27.19
N LEU A 133 0.00 13.09 -28.38
CA LEU A 133 1.09 13.02 -29.37
C LEU A 133 1.53 14.39 -29.89
N LEU A 134 0.62 15.38 -29.86
CA LEU A 134 0.84 16.72 -30.42
C LEU A 134 1.10 17.78 -29.34
N LEU A 135 0.62 17.55 -28.12
CA LEU A 135 0.71 18.53 -27.04
C LEU A 135 2.17 18.81 -26.65
N PRO A 136 2.54 20.07 -26.40
CA PRO A 136 3.87 20.40 -25.90
C PRO A 136 4.05 19.85 -24.48
N ARG A 137 5.31 19.61 -24.10
CA ARG A 137 5.65 19.35 -22.70
C ARG A 137 5.45 20.61 -21.86
N LYS A 138 5.12 20.45 -20.60
CA LYS A 138 5.06 21.57 -19.65
C LYS A 138 6.47 22.13 -19.47
N SER A 139 6.60 23.47 -19.54
CA SER A 139 7.87 24.13 -19.23
C SER A 139 8.17 23.95 -17.75
N VAL A 140 9.39 23.53 -17.43
CA VAL A 140 9.82 23.25 -16.06
C VAL A 140 10.49 24.51 -15.51
N ASN A 141 9.71 25.39 -14.86
CA ASN A 141 10.23 26.47 -14.05
C ASN A 141 10.05 26.10 -12.58
N GLY A 142 11.10 25.54 -11.93
CA GLY A 142 11.10 25.19 -10.51
C GLY A 142 10.72 23.73 -10.19
N VAL A 143 10.42 23.46 -8.91
CA VAL A 143 10.00 22.12 -8.41
C VAL A 143 8.65 21.77 -9.00
N ASN A 144 8.64 20.74 -9.87
CA ASN A 144 7.46 20.41 -10.67
C ASN A 144 6.66 19.30 -10.01
N ASP A 145 5.84 19.65 -9.03
CA ASP A 145 4.81 18.74 -8.53
C ASP A 145 3.43 19.21 -9.02
N GLU A 146 2.63 18.28 -9.48
CA GLU A 146 1.24 18.52 -9.87
C GLU A 146 0.37 17.33 -9.48
N SER A 147 -0.94 17.58 -9.33
CA SER A 147 -1.86 16.51 -9.01
C SER A 147 -2.05 15.55 -10.18
N LEU A 148 -2.36 14.30 -9.86
CA LEU A 148 -2.71 13.28 -10.85
C LEU A 148 -3.81 13.78 -11.79
N ALA A 149 -4.86 14.42 -11.23
CA ALA A 149 -5.98 14.92 -12.03
C ALA A 149 -5.55 16.03 -12.98
N SER A 150 -4.77 17.01 -12.52
CA SER A 150 -4.21 18.08 -13.35
C SER A 150 -3.41 17.52 -14.52
N PHE A 151 -2.50 16.61 -14.23
CA PHE A 151 -1.65 15.97 -15.24
C PHE A 151 -2.45 15.18 -16.26
N VAL A 152 -3.33 14.27 -15.81
CA VAL A 152 -4.10 13.41 -16.72
C VAL A 152 -5.08 14.23 -17.54
N ARG A 153 -5.75 15.21 -16.94
CA ARG A 153 -6.68 16.11 -17.64
C ARG A 153 -5.98 16.90 -18.72
N ARG A 154 -4.80 17.42 -18.42
CA ARG A 154 -3.97 18.18 -19.35
C ARG A 154 -3.47 17.32 -20.49
N ARG A 155 -2.96 16.12 -20.22
CA ARG A 155 -2.35 15.23 -21.21
C ARG A 155 -3.39 14.39 -21.97
N LEU A 156 -4.28 13.73 -21.26
CA LEU A 156 -5.15 12.68 -21.82
C LEU A 156 -6.65 13.08 -21.82
N GLY A 157 -7.01 14.12 -21.09
CA GLY A 157 -8.39 14.64 -21.00
C GLY A 157 -9.21 14.04 -19.85
N GLN A 158 -10.39 14.64 -19.63
CA GLN A 158 -11.27 14.34 -18.50
C GLN A 158 -11.74 12.87 -18.48
N GLN A 159 -12.08 12.32 -19.64
CA GLN A 159 -12.58 10.95 -19.71
C GLN A 159 -11.50 9.91 -19.34
N ALA A 160 -10.24 10.18 -19.67
CA ALA A 160 -9.11 9.33 -19.24
C ALA A 160 -8.93 9.39 -17.71
N LEU A 161 -9.12 10.57 -17.10
CA LEU A 161 -9.09 10.72 -15.66
C LEU A 161 -10.21 9.90 -15.00
N GLU A 162 -11.46 10.15 -15.37
CA GLU A 162 -12.63 9.55 -14.75
C GLU A 162 -12.75 8.03 -14.95
N ARG A 163 -12.43 7.56 -16.16
CA ARG A 163 -12.68 6.17 -16.56
C ARG A 163 -11.50 5.25 -16.37
N MET A 164 -10.29 5.77 -16.19
CA MET A 164 -9.09 4.94 -16.06
C MET A 164 -8.17 5.37 -14.91
N ALA A 165 -7.65 6.60 -14.93
CA ALA A 165 -6.63 7.01 -13.97
C ALA A 165 -7.17 7.03 -12.53
N GLN A 166 -8.32 7.64 -12.29
CA GLN A 166 -8.95 7.70 -10.96
C GLN A 166 -9.23 6.30 -10.39
N PRO A 167 -9.95 5.38 -11.07
CA PRO A 167 -10.23 4.08 -10.49
C PRO A 167 -8.99 3.20 -10.33
N MET A 168 -8.03 3.25 -11.25
CA MET A 168 -6.81 2.47 -11.17
C MET A 168 -5.89 2.95 -10.04
N VAL A 169 -5.74 4.25 -9.87
CA VAL A 169 -4.92 4.84 -8.80
C VAL A 169 -5.67 4.85 -7.48
N GLY A 170 -7.00 5.07 -7.53
CA GLY A 170 -7.89 4.94 -6.37
C GLY A 170 -7.85 3.55 -5.75
N GLY A 171 -7.74 2.49 -6.54
CA GLY A 171 -7.55 1.12 -6.04
C GLY A 171 -6.21 0.88 -5.34
N ILE A 172 -5.20 1.75 -5.56
CA ILE A 172 -3.87 1.62 -4.94
C ILE A 172 -3.73 2.53 -3.73
N TYR A 173 -4.06 3.82 -3.88
CA TYR A 173 -3.80 4.86 -2.87
C TYR A 173 -5.06 5.30 -2.13
N THR A 174 -6.26 4.90 -2.59
CA THR A 174 -7.56 5.31 -2.05
C THR A 174 -7.69 6.84 -1.90
N ALA A 175 -6.98 7.58 -2.76
CA ALA A 175 -6.78 9.02 -2.70
C ALA A 175 -7.68 9.78 -3.66
N ASP A 176 -7.90 11.06 -3.36
CA ASP A 176 -8.49 12.01 -4.31
C ASP A 176 -7.44 12.40 -5.37
N PRO A 177 -7.68 12.11 -6.66
CA PRO A 177 -6.75 12.46 -7.72
C PRO A 177 -6.53 13.97 -7.88
N GLU A 178 -7.44 14.81 -7.38
CA GLU A 178 -7.30 16.28 -7.46
C GLU A 178 -6.16 16.81 -6.59
N VAL A 179 -5.82 16.11 -5.53
CA VAL A 179 -4.76 16.51 -4.60
C VAL A 179 -3.56 15.57 -4.57
N LEU A 180 -3.70 14.35 -5.11
CA LEU A 180 -2.64 13.33 -5.10
C LEU A 180 -1.44 13.76 -5.93
N SER A 181 -0.26 13.85 -5.32
CA SER A 181 1.01 14.19 -5.98
C SER A 181 1.42 13.12 -7.00
N LEU A 182 1.59 13.52 -8.24
CA LEU A 182 2.13 12.63 -9.26
C LEU A 182 3.61 12.33 -9.02
N ARG A 183 4.37 13.32 -8.53
CA ARG A 183 5.80 13.19 -8.21
C ARG A 183 6.04 12.17 -7.10
N ALA A 184 5.20 12.15 -6.07
CA ALA A 184 5.34 11.23 -4.95
C ALA A 184 4.86 9.81 -5.26
N THR A 185 3.91 9.65 -6.18
CA THR A 185 3.23 8.36 -6.43
C THR A 185 3.64 7.69 -7.73
N LEU A 186 3.73 8.44 -8.80
CA LEU A 186 3.93 7.93 -10.17
C LEU A 186 4.94 8.80 -10.97
N PRO A 187 6.16 9.08 -10.45
CA PRO A 187 7.13 10.00 -11.06
C PRO A 187 7.49 9.63 -12.48
N ARG A 188 7.46 8.34 -12.82
CA ARG A 188 7.76 7.84 -14.17
C ARG A 188 6.94 8.50 -15.30
N PHE A 189 5.73 9.01 -15.00
CA PHE A 189 4.92 9.68 -16.02
C PHE A 189 5.39 11.11 -16.27
N LEU A 190 5.92 11.79 -15.24
CA LEU A 190 6.61 13.06 -15.40
C LEU A 190 7.90 12.88 -16.22
N ASP A 191 8.66 11.82 -15.94
CA ASP A 191 9.85 11.47 -16.72
C ASP A 191 9.49 11.19 -18.19
N MET A 192 8.41 10.45 -18.45
CA MET A 192 7.94 10.20 -19.83
C MET A 192 7.57 11.49 -20.57
N GLU A 193 6.89 12.44 -19.92
CA GLU A 193 6.61 13.74 -20.52
C GLU A 193 7.90 14.52 -20.79
N ARG A 194 8.82 14.55 -19.83
CA ARG A 194 10.12 15.24 -19.97
C ARG A 194 10.94 14.67 -21.13
N ASP A 195 11.08 13.34 -21.18
CA ASP A 195 12.02 12.66 -22.08
C ASP A 195 11.43 12.41 -23.47
N HIS A 196 10.12 12.20 -23.56
CA HIS A 196 9.44 11.83 -24.80
C HIS A 196 8.38 12.84 -25.27
N ARG A 197 8.12 13.92 -24.52
CA ARG A 197 7.04 14.90 -24.77
C ARG A 197 5.63 14.34 -24.68
N SER A 198 5.44 13.04 -24.89
CA SER A 198 4.15 12.35 -24.96
C SER A 198 4.19 11.06 -24.14
N LEU A 199 3.15 10.80 -23.36
CA LEU A 199 2.98 9.56 -22.61
C LEU A 199 2.82 8.37 -23.57
N ILE A 200 1.99 8.53 -24.59
CA ILE A 200 1.72 7.50 -25.60
C ILE A 200 3.02 7.11 -26.33
N LEU A 201 3.81 8.10 -26.73
CA LEU A 201 5.07 7.85 -27.41
C LEU A 201 6.09 7.17 -26.49
N GLY A 202 6.20 7.62 -25.24
CA GLY A 202 7.05 7.00 -24.24
C GLY A 202 6.67 5.55 -23.97
N MET A 203 5.38 5.26 -23.83
CA MET A 203 4.85 3.90 -23.67
C MET A 203 5.12 3.00 -24.89
N TRP A 204 4.94 3.51 -26.09
CA TRP A 204 5.21 2.74 -27.33
C TRP A 204 6.69 2.38 -27.47
N ARG A 205 7.59 3.31 -27.14
CA ARG A 205 9.04 3.06 -27.17
C ARG A 205 9.43 2.01 -26.14
N LYS A 206 8.93 2.13 -24.92
CA LYS A 206 9.15 1.15 -23.84
C LYS A 206 8.56 -0.23 -24.17
N GLY A 207 7.36 -0.27 -24.77
CA GLY A 207 6.72 -1.51 -25.19
C GLY A 207 7.46 -2.25 -26.31
N ARG A 208 8.15 -1.52 -27.20
CA ARG A 208 9.02 -2.12 -28.24
C ARG A 208 10.33 -2.68 -27.66
N ALA A 209 10.88 -2.06 -26.62
CA ALA A 209 12.06 -2.57 -25.93
C ALA A 209 11.79 -3.86 -25.16
N ASN A 210 10.55 -4.04 -24.63
CA ASN A 210 10.12 -5.21 -23.86
C ASN A 210 9.28 -6.22 -24.68
N LYS A 211 9.72 -6.60 -25.88
CA LYS A 211 8.99 -7.54 -26.77
C LYS A 211 8.71 -8.92 -26.17
N ASN A 212 9.32 -9.30 -25.05
CA ASN A 212 9.18 -10.61 -24.42
C ASN A 212 8.06 -10.73 -23.37
N GLN A 213 7.28 -9.67 -23.14
CA GLN A 213 6.14 -9.72 -22.21
C GLN A 213 4.82 -9.71 -22.98
N THR A 214 4.53 -10.77 -23.70
CA THR A 214 3.22 -10.98 -24.34
C THR A 214 2.21 -11.52 -23.32
N GLY A 215 1.02 -10.91 -23.28
CA GLY A 215 -0.14 -11.49 -22.60
C GLY A 215 -0.57 -10.87 -21.29
N VAL A 216 0.03 -9.75 -20.86
CA VAL A 216 -0.41 -9.06 -19.62
C VAL A 216 -1.30 -7.86 -19.98
N SER A 217 -2.60 -8.00 -19.76
CA SER A 217 -3.55 -6.90 -19.82
C SER A 217 -3.73 -6.29 -18.42
N GLY A 218 -3.55 -5.00 -18.32
CA GLY A 218 -3.71 -4.28 -17.06
C GLY A 218 -2.40 -4.05 -16.29
N ALA A 219 -2.51 -3.31 -15.20
CA ALA A 219 -1.40 -2.93 -14.38
C ALA A 219 -0.75 -4.16 -13.72
N ARG A 220 0.49 -4.47 -14.09
CA ARG A 220 1.49 -5.18 -13.29
C ARG A 220 1.10 -6.49 -12.56
N TYR A 221 0.01 -7.17 -12.91
CA TYR A 221 -0.47 -8.33 -12.17
C TYR A 221 0.46 -9.55 -12.22
N SER A 222 1.35 -9.63 -13.23
CA SER A 222 2.40 -10.66 -13.28
C SER A 222 3.51 -10.45 -12.26
N LEU A 223 3.54 -9.28 -11.61
CA LEU A 223 4.59 -8.88 -10.69
C LEU A 223 4.14 -8.88 -9.22
N PHE A 224 2.92 -9.33 -8.91
CA PHE A 224 2.46 -9.48 -7.55
C PHE A 224 2.78 -10.87 -7.01
N LEU A 225 3.34 -10.89 -5.81
CA LEU A 225 3.63 -12.08 -5.02
C LEU A 225 2.84 -12.06 -3.72
N SER A 226 2.50 -13.24 -3.24
CA SER A 226 1.91 -13.48 -1.93
C SER A 226 2.60 -14.68 -1.28
N PHE A 227 2.17 -15.07 -0.08
CA PHE A 227 2.59 -16.32 0.54
C PHE A 227 1.46 -17.34 0.46
N ASP A 228 1.79 -18.62 0.44
CA ASP A 228 0.84 -19.74 0.32
C ASP A 228 -0.22 -19.72 1.44
N ARG A 229 0.20 -19.45 2.69
CA ARG A 229 -0.66 -19.32 3.85
C ARG A 229 -0.97 -17.86 4.22
N GLY A 230 -0.90 -16.95 3.25
CA GLY A 230 -1.24 -15.54 3.41
C GLY A 230 -0.10 -14.67 3.89
N MET A 231 -0.35 -13.38 3.87
CA MET A 231 0.66 -12.37 4.18
C MET A 231 1.18 -12.41 5.61
N LYS A 232 0.45 -13.04 6.54
CA LYS A 232 0.91 -13.24 7.93
C LYS A 232 2.21 -14.02 8.02
N VAL A 233 2.54 -14.88 7.05
CA VAL A 233 3.79 -15.66 7.02
C VAL A 233 5.01 -14.77 7.18
N LEU A 234 5.01 -13.60 6.57
CA LEU A 234 6.12 -12.64 6.71
C LEU A 234 6.24 -12.08 8.12
N VAL A 235 5.11 -11.80 8.77
CA VAL A 235 5.05 -11.29 10.15
C VAL A 235 5.51 -12.36 11.13
N ASP A 236 4.94 -13.57 11.01
CA ASP A 236 5.26 -14.72 11.87
C ASP A 236 6.75 -15.08 11.78
N ALA A 237 7.34 -15.01 10.58
CA ALA A 237 8.76 -15.29 10.37
C ALA A 237 9.66 -14.23 11.00
N LEU A 238 9.31 -12.95 10.91
CA LEU A 238 10.05 -11.86 11.57
C LEU A 238 9.97 -12.00 13.10
N GLU A 239 8.78 -12.21 13.64
CA GLU A 239 8.57 -12.40 15.08
C GLU A 239 9.39 -13.58 15.61
N LYS A 240 9.27 -14.73 14.94
CA LYS A 240 10.04 -15.94 15.29
C LYS A 240 11.55 -15.71 15.21
N ASN A 241 12.02 -15.01 14.18
CA ASN A 241 13.47 -14.76 14.03
C ASN A 241 13.99 -13.85 15.15
N ILE A 242 13.27 -12.78 15.48
CA ILE A 242 13.61 -11.88 16.58
C ILE A 242 13.64 -12.64 17.92
N ALA A 243 12.66 -13.51 18.19
CA ALA A 243 12.60 -14.30 19.39
C ALA A 243 13.76 -15.33 19.47
N ASN A 244 14.03 -16.04 18.38
CA ASN A 244 15.13 -17.03 18.33
C ASN A 244 16.51 -16.41 18.60
N LEU A 245 16.75 -15.18 18.12
CA LEU A 245 18.00 -14.47 18.35
C LEU A 245 18.18 -14.12 19.84
N ALA A 246 17.08 -13.85 20.54
CA ALA A 246 17.09 -13.67 22.01
C ALA A 246 17.39 -14.98 22.75
N GLU A 247 16.69 -16.06 22.41
CA GLU A 247 16.83 -17.38 23.06
C GLU A 247 18.22 -17.99 22.88
N THR A 248 18.85 -17.78 21.73
CA THR A 248 20.21 -18.28 21.45
C THR A 248 21.30 -17.40 22.07
N GLY A 249 20.95 -16.29 22.71
CA GLY A 249 21.90 -15.34 23.29
C GLY A 249 22.75 -14.59 22.24
N LEU A 250 22.36 -14.68 20.96
CA LEU A 250 23.02 -13.96 19.87
C LEU A 250 22.68 -12.46 19.87
N ALA A 251 21.53 -12.09 20.45
CA ALA A 251 21.15 -10.70 20.64
C ALA A 251 20.21 -10.55 21.85
N GLU A 252 20.24 -9.41 22.52
CA GLU A 252 19.29 -9.09 23.58
C GLU A 252 18.09 -8.37 22.96
N THR A 253 16.98 -9.10 22.76
CA THR A 253 15.75 -8.56 22.18
C THR A 253 14.57 -8.74 23.12
N GLU A 254 13.69 -7.75 23.15
CA GLU A 254 12.44 -7.76 23.94
C GLU A 254 11.28 -7.27 23.11
N VAL A 255 10.16 -7.99 23.09
CA VAL A 255 8.90 -7.57 22.45
C VAL A 255 7.87 -7.30 23.53
N ARG A 256 7.34 -6.08 23.58
CA ARG A 256 6.28 -5.64 24.51
C ARG A 256 5.01 -5.37 23.75
N LEU A 257 4.06 -6.29 23.80
CA LEU A 257 2.70 -6.11 23.30
C LEU A 257 1.83 -5.41 24.35
N ASN A 258 0.64 -4.95 23.93
CA ASN A 258 -0.32 -4.23 24.80
C ASN A 258 0.32 -3.06 25.56
N THR A 259 1.35 -2.45 24.99
CA THR A 259 2.13 -1.38 25.61
C THR A 259 2.05 -0.13 24.76
N SER A 260 1.20 0.80 25.16
CA SER A 260 1.04 2.08 24.46
C SER A 260 2.05 3.10 24.98
N VAL A 261 2.84 3.67 24.08
CA VAL A 261 3.74 4.78 24.38
C VAL A 261 2.95 6.07 24.34
N SER A 262 3.12 6.91 25.35
CA SER A 262 2.43 8.23 25.48
C SER A 262 3.32 9.43 25.18
N GLY A 263 4.65 9.29 25.30
CA GLY A 263 5.59 10.37 25.04
C GLY A 263 7.02 9.85 24.84
N VAL A 264 7.80 10.62 24.11
CA VAL A 264 9.23 10.40 23.86
C VAL A 264 9.94 11.73 24.13
N GLU A 265 10.83 11.76 25.10
CA GLU A 265 11.52 12.95 25.54
C GLU A 265 13.04 12.79 25.35
N HIS A 266 13.74 13.88 25.06
CA HIS A 266 15.20 13.89 25.00
C HIS A 266 15.75 14.22 26.39
N GLY A 267 16.43 13.26 27.01
CA GLY A 267 17.09 13.42 28.30
C GLY A 267 18.56 13.78 28.18
N ALA A 268 19.24 13.91 29.32
CA ALA A 268 20.68 14.25 29.37
C ALA A 268 21.59 13.16 28.76
N ASN A 269 21.18 11.89 28.85
CA ASN A 269 21.97 10.73 28.42
C ASN A 269 21.31 9.88 27.33
N GLY A 270 20.39 10.46 26.58
CA GLY A 270 19.63 9.75 25.53
C GLY A 270 18.14 10.06 25.55
N TRP A 271 17.31 9.06 25.31
CA TRP A 271 15.87 9.19 25.13
C TRP A 271 15.09 8.56 26.29
N ILE A 272 14.11 9.29 26.79
CA ILE A 272 13.20 8.85 27.84
C ILE A 272 11.86 8.52 27.20
N LEU A 273 11.40 7.30 27.39
CA LEU A 273 10.13 6.81 26.87
C LEU A 273 9.13 6.66 28.02
N ARG A 274 7.94 7.25 27.85
CA ARG A 274 6.82 7.12 28.80
C ARG A 274 5.74 6.26 28.17
N THR A 275 5.26 5.27 28.92
CA THR A 275 4.08 4.47 28.53
C THR A 275 2.81 5.05 29.15
N SER A 276 1.66 4.68 28.60
CA SER A 276 0.35 5.08 29.16
C SER A 276 0.08 4.48 30.55
N SER A 277 0.81 3.43 30.95
CA SER A 277 0.78 2.86 32.32
C SER A 277 1.72 3.56 33.29
N GLY A 278 2.43 4.61 32.86
CA GLY A 278 3.34 5.37 33.71
C GLY A 278 4.75 4.79 33.82
N ILE A 279 5.07 3.71 33.10
CA ILE A 279 6.43 3.15 33.06
C ILE A 279 7.34 4.12 32.31
N VAL A 280 8.49 4.45 32.90
CA VAL A 280 9.54 5.25 32.30
C VAL A 280 10.75 4.37 32.02
N SER A 281 11.28 4.44 30.81
CA SER A 281 12.46 3.71 30.40
C SER A 281 13.40 4.61 29.59
N GLU A 282 14.72 4.39 29.74
CA GLU A 282 15.75 5.13 29.04
C GLU A 282 16.38 4.30 27.92
N PHE A 283 16.63 4.96 26.78
CA PHE A 283 17.22 4.36 25.60
C PHE A 283 18.26 5.31 24.98
N ASP A 284 19.26 4.73 24.33
CA ASP A 284 20.28 5.52 23.64
C ASP A 284 19.79 5.97 22.26
N ALA A 285 18.83 5.22 21.67
CA ALA A 285 18.23 5.58 20.39
C ALA A 285 16.77 5.09 20.26
N VAL A 286 15.99 5.79 19.41
CA VAL A 286 14.57 5.56 19.18
C VAL A 286 14.26 5.52 17.69
N CYS A 287 13.59 4.45 17.25
CA CYS A 287 12.94 4.37 15.96
C CYS A 287 11.42 4.46 16.14
N ILE A 288 10.78 5.53 15.64
CA ILE A 288 9.32 5.65 15.65
C ILE A 288 8.78 5.11 14.32
N ALA A 289 8.16 3.93 14.37
CA ALA A 289 7.57 3.23 13.21
C ALA A 289 6.04 3.24 13.22
N THR A 290 5.46 4.28 13.84
CA THR A 290 4.01 4.54 13.85
C THR A 290 3.61 5.43 12.65
N PRO A 291 2.30 5.51 12.30
CA PRO A 291 1.83 6.55 11.38
C PRO A 291 2.27 7.94 11.81
N SER A 292 2.47 8.87 10.87
CA SER A 292 3.03 10.20 11.18
C SER A 292 2.24 10.98 12.21
N TYR A 293 0.92 10.85 12.25
CA TYR A 293 0.10 11.48 13.30
C TYR A 293 0.37 10.88 14.70
N GLY A 294 0.72 9.60 14.77
CA GLY A 294 1.16 8.95 16.01
C GLY A 294 2.52 9.47 16.43
N ALA A 295 3.47 9.54 15.49
CA ALA A 295 4.79 10.14 15.73
C ALA A 295 4.67 11.63 16.17
N ALA A 296 3.78 12.40 15.54
CA ALA A 296 3.48 13.77 15.92
C ALA A 296 3.02 13.88 17.38
N LYS A 297 2.14 12.98 17.82
CA LYS A 297 1.66 12.94 19.20
C LYS A 297 2.79 12.63 20.18
N LEU A 298 3.63 11.63 19.85
CA LEU A 298 4.74 11.21 20.71
C LEU A 298 5.81 12.31 20.88
N LEU A 299 6.00 13.15 19.87
CA LEU A 299 7.03 14.18 19.84
C LEU A 299 6.50 15.61 20.16
N SER A 300 5.22 15.75 20.50
CA SER A 300 4.57 17.05 20.65
C SER A 300 5.22 17.95 21.70
N GLU A 301 5.74 17.40 22.79
CA GLU A 301 6.40 18.14 23.86
C GLU A 301 7.89 18.37 23.56
N THR A 302 8.57 17.36 23.02
CA THR A 302 10.02 17.39 22.77
C THR A 302 10.41 18.14 21.50
N ALA A 303 9.62 17.99 20.45
CA ALA A 303 9.89 18.52 19.12
C ALA A 303 8.63 19.11 18.47
N PRO A 304 8.04 20.19 19.01
CA PRO A 304 6.74 20.69 18.57
C PRO A 304 6.70 21.12 17.10
N GLN A 305 7.80 21.65 16.57
CA GLN A 305 7.89 22.04 15.16
C GLN A 305 7.92 20.81 14.23
N LEU A 306 8.65 19.76 14.59
CA LEU A 306 8.66 18.49 13.88
C LEU A 306 7.29 17.82 13.98
N ALA A 307 6.68 17.81 15.16
CA ALA A 307 5.34 17.26 15.38
C ALA A 307 4.28 17.96 14.50
N ALA A 308 4.34 19.27 14.37
CA ALA A 308 3.45 20.04 13.50
C ALA A 308 3.59 19.63 12.02
N LYS A 309 4.82 19.41 11.53
CA LYS A 309 5.07 18.94 10.15
C LYS A 309 4.54 17.50 9.92
N LEU A 310 4.79 16.61 10.87
CA LEU A 310 4.31 15.23 10.85
C LEU A 310 2.77 15.15 10.83
N GLY A 311 2.11 16.00 11.60
CA GLY A 311 0.65 16.11 11.66
C GLY A 311 -0.02 16.62 10.39
N GLN A 312 0.73 17.24 9.46
CA GLN A 312 0.19 17.70 8.17
C GLN A 312 -0.01 16.57 7.15
N ILE A 313 0.60 15.40 7.36
CA ILE A 313 0.39 14.26 6.47
C ILE A 313 -0.99 13.67 6.79
N ARG A 314 -1.92 13.82 5.86
CA ARG A 314 -3.27 13.29 6.00
C ARG A 314 -3.32 11.79 5.78
N PHE A 315 -4.37 11.17 6.30
CA PHE A 315 -4.64 9.74 6.13
C PHE A 315 -6.09 9.52 5.74
N ALA A 316 -6.31 8.63 4.78
CA ALA A 316 -7.63 8.13 4.47
C ALA A 316 -7.90 6.83 5.25
N SER A 317 -9.19 6.60 5.50
CA SER A 317 -9.70 5.38 6.09
C SER A 317 -10.35 4.52 5.02
N THR A 318 -10.23 3.20 5.14
CA THR A 318 -10.84 2.24 4.22
C THR A 318 -11.42 1.06 4.98
N ALA A 319 -12.28 0.29 4.33
CA ALA A 319 -12.65 -1.02 4.81
C ALA A 319 -12.53 -2.05 3.69
N THR A 320 -12.15 -3.27 4.07
CA THR A 320 -12.22 -4.45 3.22
C THR A 320 -13.34 -5.35 3.70
N ILE A 321 -14.12 -5.89 2.77
CA ILE A 321 -15.20 -6.82 3.03
C ILE A 321 -14.89 -8.12 2.31
N ASN A 322 -14.58 -9.16 3.07
CA ASN A 322 -14.41 -10.51 2.55
C ASN A 322 -15.76 -11.21 2.51
N LEU A 323 -16.18 -11.66 1.33
CA LEU A 323 -17.46 -12.32 1.08
C LEU A 323 -17.21 -13.68 0.43
N ALA A 324 -17.70 -14.74 1.07
CA ALA A 324 -17.59 -16.11 0.56
C ALA A 324 -18.90 -16.55 -0.10
N TYR A 325 -18.81 -17.16 -1.27
CA TYR A 325 -19.95 -17.67 -2.03
C TYR A 325 -19.67 -19.07 -2.54
N ARG A 326 -20.73 -19.82 -2.86
CA ARG A 326 -20.60 -20.99 -3.74
C ARG A 326 -20.32 -20.51 -5.17
N ARG A 327 -19.47 -21.20 -5.89
CA ARG A 327 -19.17 -20.84 -7.28
C ARG A 327 -20.43 -20.86 -8.18
N SER A 328 -21.36 -21.79 -7.92
CA SER A 328 -22.63 -21.93 -8.63
C SER A 328 -23.55 -20.71 -8.51
N ASP A 329 -23.41 -19.92 -7.45
CA ASP A 329 -24.27 -18.76 -7.18
C ASP A 329 -23.85 -17.52 -8.00
N ILE A 330 -22.71 -17.58 -8.70
CA ILE A 330 -22.13 -16.45 -9.44
C ILE A 330 -22.16 -16.75 -10.93
N SER A 331 -22.97 -16.01 -11.71
CA SER A 331 -23.08 -16.20 -13.16
C SER A 331 -21.89 -15.64 -13.95
N HIS A 332 -21.19 -14.63 -13.44
CA HIS A 332 -19.97 -14.11 -14.06
C HIS A 332 -18.87 -15.19 -14.07
N LYS A 333 -18.10 -15.27 -15.17
CA LYS A 333 -17.04 -16.28 -15.34
C LYS A 333 -15.89 -16.18 -14.33
N LEU A 334 -15.70 -15.03 -13.72
CA LEU A 334 -14.57 -14.69 -12.83
C LEU A 334 -13.20 -14.92 -13.49
N ASP A 335 -13.11 -14.68 -14.78
CA ASP A 335 -11.93 -14.92 -15.61
C ASP A 335 -10.92 -13.75 -15.57
N GLY A 336 -10.67 -13.21 -14.38
CA GLY A 336 -9.74 -12.12 -14.09
C GLY A 336 -9.45 -12.02 -12.60
N PHE A 337 -8.62 -11.04 -12.21
CA PHE A 337 -8.23 -10.83 -10.81
C PHE A 337 -9.21 -9.96 -10.02
N GLY A 338 -10.15 -9.33 -10.71
CA GLY A 338 -11.09 -8.40 -10.10
C GLY A 338 -11.38 -7.19 -10.98
N PHE A 339 -12.03 -6.20 -10.39
CA PHE A 339 -12.40 -4.98 -11.07
C PHE A 339 -12.20 -3.75 -10.20
N VAL A 340 -12.09 -2.60 -10.86
CA VAL A 340 -12.13 -1.28 -10.24
C VAL A 340 -13.34 -0.51 -10.72
N VAL A 341 -13.86 0.37 -9.86
CA VAL A 341 -15.08 1.12 -10.13
C VAL A 341 -14.75 2.61 -10.25
N PRO A 342 -14.97 3.21 -11.43
CA PRO A 342 -14.92 4.66 -11.58
C PRO A 342 -15.91 5.37 -10.65
N PHE A 343 -15.50 6.44 -10.00
CA PHE A 343 -16.36 7.20 -9.09
C PHE A 343 -17.66 7.70 -9.77
N VAL A 344 -17.59 7.98 -11.08
CA VAL A 344 -18.75 8.37 -11.89
C VAL A 344 -19.83 7.28 -12.02
N GLU A 345 -19.55 6.03 -11.70
CA GLU A 345 -20.53 4.92 -11.66
C GLU A 345 -21.39 4.94 -10.39
N LYS A 346 -21.03 5.78 -9.38
CA LYS A 346 -21.79 6.02 -8.13
C LYS A 346 -22.11 4.73 -7.36
N ARG A 347 -21.12 3.86 -7.19
CA ARG A 347 -21.20 2.62 -6.42
C ARG A 347 -20.55 2.77 -5.05
N SER A 348 -20.96 1.95 -4.09
CA SER A 348 -20.31 1.88 -2.78
C SER A 348 -18.95 1.20 -2.86
N VAL A 349 -18.82 0.20 -3.75
CA VAL A 349 -17.57 -0.53 -3.98
C VAL A 349 -16.64 0.29 -4.88
N ILE A 350 -15.41 0.53 -4.42
CA ILE A 350 -14.35 1.18 -5.23
C ILE A 350 -13.52 0.17 -6.02
N ALA A 351 -13.40 -1.06 -5.53
CA ALA A 351 -12.73 -2.18 -6.19
C ALA A 351 -13.20 -3.51 -5.59
N CYS A 352 -13.05 -4.60 -6.35
CA CYS A 352 -13.24 -5.95 -5.85
C CYS A 352 -12.18 -6.87 -6.43
N THR A 353 -11.47 -7.59 -5.56
CA THR A 353 -10.53 -8.65 -5.94
C THR A 353 -11.25 -10.01 -5.88
N PHE A 354 -11.08 -10.83 -6.91
CA PHE A 354 -11.48 -12.24 -6.89
C PHE A 354 -10.34 -13.05 -6.25
N SER A 355 -10.29 -13.04 -4.91
CA SER A 355 -9.14 -13.49 -4.14
C SER A 355 -8.76 -14.93 -4.43
N SER A 356 -9.74 -15.84 -4.50
CA SER A 356 -9.54 -17.27 -4.80
C SER A 356 -9.16 -17.54 -6.27
N ILE A 357 -9.41 -16.60 -7.18
CA ILE A 357 -8.97 -16.68 -8.58
C ILE A 357 -7.56 -16.09 -8.75
N LYS A 358 -7.29 -14.99 -8.03
CA LYS A 358 -5.98 -14.32 -8.09
C LYS A 358 -4.86 -15.16 -7.52
N PHE A 359 -5.11 -15.86 -6.39
CA PHE A 359 -4.16 -16.75 -5.74
C PHE A 359 -4.81 -18.09 -5.40
N GLN A 360 -4.07 -19.17 -5.57
CA GLN A 360 -4.51 -20.51 -5.16
C GLN A 360 -4.60 -20.62 -3.62
N GLY A 361 -5.43 -21.54 -3.13
CA GLY A 361 -5.55 -21.84 -1.70
C GLY A 361 -6.29 -20.78 -0.88
N ARG A 362 -7.06 -19.87 -1.50
CA ARG A 362 -7.83 -18.84 -0.79
C ARG A 362 -9.26 -19.22 -0.47
N ALA A 363 -9.78 -20.27 -1.10
CA ALA A 363 -11.12 -20.83 -0.86
C ALA A 363 -11.11 -22.33 -1.05
N PRO A 364 -12.04 -23.09 -0.42
CA PRO A 364 -12.29 -24.49 -0.72
C PRO A 364 -12.74 -24.69 -2.17
N GLU A 365 -12.69 -25.93 -2.66
CA GLU A 365 -13.19 -26.31 -3.96
C GLU A 365 -14.68 -25.91 -4.10
N ASP A 366 -15.10 -25.54 -5.30
CA ASP A 366 -16.46 -25.05 -5.62
C ASP A 366 -16.91 -23.79 -4.85
N HIS A 367 -15.99 -23.09 -4.20
CA HIS A 367 -16.25 -21.85 -3.51
C HIS A 367 -15.41 -20.70 -4.07
N VAL A 368 -15.88 -19.48 -3.81
CA VAL A 368 -15.23 -18.24 -4.23
C VAL A 368 -15.11 -17.28 -3.06
N LEU A 369 -13.94 -16.70 -2.92
CA LEU A 369 -13.70 -15.58 -2.01
C LEU A 369 -13.56 -14.29 -2.81
N LEU A 370 -14.47 -13.35 -2.58
CA LEU A 370 -14.46 -11.99 -3.11
C LEU A 370 -14.02 -11.04 -2.01
N ARG A 371 -13.18 -10.09 -2.34
CA ARG A 371 -12.75 -9.04 -1.40
C ARG A 371 -13.05 -7.68 -2.00
N ALA A 372 -14.10 -7.04 -1.48
CA ALA A 372 -14.52 -5.69 -1.85
C ALA A 372 -13.81 -4.64 -1.00
N PHE A 373 -13.65 -3.44 -1.57
CA PHE A 373 -13.05 -2.28 -0.93
C PHE A 373 -14.03 -1.12 -0.94
N VAL A 374 -14.16 -0.43 0.19
CA VAL A 374 -15.03 0.75 0.34
C VAL A 374 -14.32 1.87 1.08
N GLY A 375 -14.83 3.10 0.96
CA GLY A 375 -14.30 4.28 1.66
C GLY A 375 -13.22 5.01 0.83
N GLY A 376 -12.10 5.33 1.46
CA GLY A 376 -11.07 6.17 0.86
C GLY A 376 -11.43 7.65 0.89
N ALA A 377 -10.60 8.49 0.27
CA ALA A 377 -10.76 9.94 0.30
C ALA A 377 -12.04 10.46 -0.40
N LEU A 378 -12.61 9.68 -1.34
CA LEU A 378 -13.79 10.08 -2.12
C LEU A 378 -15.12 9.65 -1.50
N GLN A 379 -15.13 8.69 -0.56
CA GLN A 379 -16.34 8.14 0.06
C GLN A 379 -16.13 7.87 1.56
N PRO A 380 -15.57 8.82 2.34
CA PRO A 380 -15.25 8.58 3.76
C PRO A 380 -16.49 8.32 4.61
N GLU A 381 -17.66 8.84 4.21
CA GLU A 381 -18.95 8.70 4.90
C GLU A 381 -19.40 7.23 4.99
N LEU A 382 -19.00 6.37 4.05
CA LEU A 382 -19.37 4.96 4.10
C LEU A 382 -18.80 4.25 5.35
N LEU A 383 -17.70 4.76 5.88
CA LEU A 383 -17.06 4.16 7.05
C LEU A 383 -17.73 4.53 8.38
N SER A 384 -18.71 5.44 8.39
CA SER A 384 -19.55 5.72 9.56
C SER A 384 -20.74 4.76 9.68
N LEU A 385 -21.05 4.01 8.63
CA LEU A 385 -22.17 3.06 8.61
C LEU A 385 -21.83 1.82 9.46
N ALA A 386 -22.85 1.15 10.00
CA ALA A 386 -22.67 -0.14 10.66
C ALA A 386 -22.21 -1.24 9.68
N ASP A 387 -21.51 -2.25 10.18
CA ASP A 387 -20.96 -3.34 9.34
C ASP A 387 -22.02 -4.04 8.49
N GLY A 388 -23.21 -4.28 9.05
CA GLY A 388 -24.32 -4.88 8.32
C GLY A 388 -24.80 -4.03 7.14
N GLU A 389 -24.83 -2.71 7.30
CA GLU A 389 -25.25 -1.79 6.23
C GLU A 389 -24.20 -1.67 5.12
N ILE A 390 -22.92 -1.62 5.49
CA ILE A 390 -21.83 -1.65 4.50
C ILE A 390 -21.87 -2.96 3.71
N THR A 391 -21.98 -4.09 4.41
CA THR A 391 -22.04 -5.42 3.78
C THR A 391 -23.22 -5.50 2.82
N ARG A 392 -24.41 -5.07 3.23
CA ARG A 392 -25.61 -5.04 2.37
C ARG A 392 -25.41 -4.24 1.09
N ARG A 393 -24.83 -3.04 1.17
CA ARG A 393 -24.55 -2.20 -0.01
C ARG A 393 -23.52 -2.86 -0.94
N VAL A 394 -22.50 -3.48 -0.37
CA VAL A 394 -21.51 -4.22 -1.15
C VAL A 394 -22.13 -5.43 -1.84
N GLU A 395 -22.97 -6.20 -1.14
CA GLU A 395 -23.70 -7.31 -1.72
C GLU A 395 -24.58 -6.88 -2.89
N GLU A 396 -25.33 -5.77 -2.76
CA GLU A 396 -26.17 -5.22 -3.82
C GLU A 396 -25.36 -4.83 -5.06
N ASP A 397 -24.21 -4.18 -4.86
CA ASP A 397 -23.31 -3.84 -5.95
C ASP A 397 -22.75 -5.10 -6.64
N LEU A 398 -22.30 -6.09 -5.87
CA LEU A 398 -21.73 -7.33 -6.42
C LEU A 398 -22.80 -8.20 -7.10
N GLN A 399 -24.03 -8.26 -6.58
CA GLN A 399 -25.15 -8.94 -7.21
C GLN A 399 -25.41 -8.38 -8.61
N GLN A 400 -25.47 -7.06 -8.74
CA GLN A 400 -25.72 -6.41 -10.03
C GLN A 400 -24.52 -6.57 -11.00
N LEU A 401 -23.30 -6.50 -10.50
CA LEU A 401 -22.10 -6.51 -11.34
C LEU A 401 -21.68 -7.92 -11.76
N LEU A 402 -21.85 -8.92 -10.89
CA LEU A 402 -21.36 -10.30 -11.11
C LEU A 402 -22.51 -11.29 -11.34
N GLY A 403 -23.77 -10.85 -11.24
CA GLY A 403 -24.93 -11.72 -11.36
C GLY A 403 -24.98 -12.78 -10.26
N ILE A 404 -24.81 -12.36 -9.00
CA ILE A 404 -24.86 -13.26 -7.84
C ILE A 404 -26.32 -13.52 -7.48
N ALA A 405 -26.73 -14.78 -7.41
CA ALA A 405 -28.12 -15.18 -7.13
C ALA A 405 -28.38 -15.53 -5.65
N GLY A 406 -27.35 -15.76 -4.87
CA GLY A 406 -27.46 -16.19 -3.48
C GLY A 406 -26.98 -15.15 -2.46
N LYS A 407 -27.13 -15.50 -1.17
CA LYS A 407 -26.48 -14.77 -0.09
C LYS A 407 -25.07 -15.31 0.13
N PRO A 408 -24.12 -14.48 0.64
CA PRO A 408 -22.82 -14.98 1.02
C PRO A 408 -22.94 -16.01 2.15
N LEU A 409 -22.05 -17.00 2.17
CA LEU A 409 -21.89 -17.94 3.29
C LEU A 409 -21.49 -17.18 4.56
N PHE A 410 -20.67 -16.17 4.39
CA PHE A 410 -20.34 -15.16 5.39
C PHE A 410 -19.86 -13.86 4.73
N GLY A 411 -19.98 -12.77 5.46
CA GLY A 411 -19.39 -11.48 5.13
C GLY A 411 -18.64 -10.94 6.34
N GLU A 412 -17.38 -10.53 6.14
CA GLU A 412 -16.54 -10.01 7.22
C GLU A 412 -15.90 -8.67 6.86
N VAL A 413 -16.24 -7.67 7.65
CA VAL A 413 -15.74 -6.29 7.51
C VAL A 413 -14.46 -6.11 8.32
N SER A 414 -13.45 -5.51 7.72
CA SER A 414 -12.23 -5.06 8.40
C SER A 414 -12.03 -3.58 8.12
N ARG A 415 -12.09 -2.76 9.18
CA ARG A 415 -11.90 -1.29 9.08
C ARG A 415 -10.46 -0.94 9.35
N TRP A 416 -9.92 -0.12 8.48
CA TRP A 416 -8.56 0.41 8.56
C TRP A 416 -8.65 1.93 8.67
N MET A 417 -8.91 2.39 9.90
CA MET A 417 -9.07 3.82 10.17
C MET A 417 -7.71 4.52 10.12
N ASN A 418 -7.66 5.64 9.39
CA ASN A 418 -6.44 6.45 9.23
C ASN A 418 -5.18 5.61 8.90
N SER A 419 -5.31 4.64 7.98
CA SER A 419 -4.24 3.69 7.66
C SER A 419 -3.49 3.99 6.36
N MET A 420 -4.12 4.73 5.45
CA MET A 420 -3.54 5.03 4.14
C MET A 420 -3.09 6.50 4.05
N PRO A 421 -1.77 6.76 4.07
CA PRO A 421 -1.25 8.11 3.95
C PRO A 421 -1.59 8.71 2.59
N GLN A 422 -1.93 9.99 2.58
CA GLN A 422 -2.29 10.74 1.39
C GLN A 422 -1.10 11.58 0.95
N TYR A 423 -0.43 11.17 -0.10
CA TYR A 423 0.71 11.88 -0.67
C TYR A 423 0.22 13.02 -1.56
N GLU A 424 -0.22 14.09 -0.93
CA GLU A 424 -0.74 15.29 -1.61
C GLU A 424 0.40 16.07 -2.28
N VAL A 425 0.07 16.96 -3.19
CA VAL A 425 1.03 17.87 -3.84
C VAL A 425 1.89 18.56 -2.77
N GLY A 426 3.22 18.57 -2.97
CA GLY A 426 4.20 19.04 -1.99
C GLY A 426 4.62 17.99 -0.94
N HIS A 427 4.12 16.75 -1.01
CA HIS A 427 4.44 15.70 -0.03
C HIS A 427 5.95 15.44 0.11
N LEU A 428 6.68 15.31 -0.99
CA LEU A 428 8.13 15.03 -0.93
C LEU A 428 8.92 16.21 -0.35
N ASP A 429 8.46 17.43 -0.55
CA ASP A 429 9.10 18.61 0.03
C ASP A 429 8.86 18.65 1.54
N ARG A 430 7.64 18.32 1.98
CA ARG A 430 7.32 18.12 3.41
C ARG A 430 8.16 17.03 4.06
N VAL A 431 8.35 15.89 3.37
CA VAL A 431 9.22 14.80 3.87
C VAL A 431 10.66 15.27 4.01
N ALA A 432 11.19 16.01 3.05
CA ALA A 432 12.53 16.59 3.14
C ALA A 432 12.66 17.57 4.34
N GLU A 433 11.65 18.39 4.60
CA GLU A 433 11.62 19.27 5.77
C GLU A 433 11.57 18.49 7.09
N ILE A 434 10.87 17.36 7.14
CA ILE A 434 10.84 16.47 8.30
C ILE A 434 12.22 15.82 8.50
N GLU A 435 12.85 15.32 7.44
CA GLU A 435 14.18 14.73 7.49
C GLU A 435 15.23 15.72 7.98
N ASN A 436 15.22 16.96 7.46
CA ASN A 436 16.11 18.03 7.93
C ASN A 436 15.87 18.39 9.41
N ALA A 437 14.61 18.42 9.84
CA ALA A 437 14.30 18.71 11.24
C ALA A 437 14.77 17.60 12.20
N LEU A 438 14.80 16.35 11.74
CA LEU A 438 15.30 15.22 12.51
C LEU A 438 16.81 15.28 12.79
N GLU A 439 17.59 16.01 12.00
CA GLU A 439 19.04 16.18 12.23
C GLU A 439 19.35 16.83 13.58
N GLN A 440 18.41 17.60 14.13
CA GLN A 440 18.55 18.24 15.44
C GLN A 440 18.34 17.25 16.62
N PHE A 441 17.92 16.02 16.35
CA PHE A 441 17.58 15.02 17.34
C PHE A 441 18.42 13.74 17.15
N PRO A 442 19.69 13.73 17.62
CA PRO A 442 20.57 12.57 17.49
C PRO A 442 19.93 11.35 18.16
N GLY A 443 20.08 10.18 17.51
CA GLY A 443 19.49 8.93 17.99
C GLY A 443 17.98 8.79 17.74
N LEU A 444 17.30 9.75 17.08
CA LEU A 444 15.89 9.63 16.65
C LEU A 444 15.80 9.39 15.15
N VAL A 445 15.02 8.39 14.75
CA VAL A 445 14.66 8.12 13.36
C VAL A 445 13.19 7.78 13.22
N LEU A 446 12.66 7.97 12.00
CA LEU A 446 11.28 7.65 11.64
C LEU A 446 11.26 6.55 10.58
N ALA A 447 10.29 5.65 10.67
CA ALA A 447 10.04 4.62 9.67
C ALA A 447 8.55 4.49 9.36
N GLY A 448 8.20 3.96 8.19
CA GLY A 448 6.81 3.67 7.87
C GLY A 448 6.34 4.19 6.52
N ASN A 449 5.07 3.90 6.26
CA ASN A 449 4.39 4.24 5.01
C ASN A 449 4.07 5.73 4.85
N SER A 450 4.29 6.54 5.89
CA SER A 450 3.94 7.97 5.89
C SER A 450 4.84 8.80 4.95
N TYR A 451 6.01 8.31 4.56
CA TYR A 451 7.08 9.14 4.00
C TYR A 451 7.34 8.88 2.51
N ARG A 452 7.87 7.70 2.15
CA ARG A 452 8.41 7.44 0.81
C ARG A 452 7.92 6.14 0.18
N GLY A 453 6.62 5.85 0.29
CA GLY A 453 5.97 4.70 -0.30
C GLY A 453 5.16 3.87 0.70
N ALA A 454 3.97 3.45 0.27
CA ALA A 454 2.99 2.77 1.12
C ALA A 454 2.95 1.25 0.90
N GLY A 455 3.66 0.71 -0.09
CA GLY A 455 3.74 -0.72 -0.35
C GLY A 455 4.59 -1.48 0.68
N ILE A 456 4.34 -2.77 0.86
CA ILE A 456 5.12 -3.63 1.79
C ILE A 456 6.63 -3.52 1.54
N PRO A 457 7.13 -3.59 0.28
CA PRO A 457 8.57 -3.41 0.03
C PRO A 457 9.09 -2.05 0.47
N ASP A 458 8.31 -0.97 0.26
CA ASP A 458 8.69 0.38 0.69
C ASP A 458 8.73 0.50 2.21
N CYS A 459 7.78 -0.14 2.91
CA CYS A 459 7.74 -0.17 4.36
C CYS A 459 8.94 -0.94 4.95
N ILE A 460 9.32 -2.06 4.33
CA ILE A 460 10.52 -2.83 4.71
C ILE A 460 11.77 -1.95 4.50
N ARG A 461 11.93 -1.38 3.32
CA ARG A 461 13.05 -0.47 3.02
C ARG A 461 13.13 0.68 4.02
N SER A 462 12.00 1.29 4.37
CA SER A 462 11.95 2.38 5.35
C SER A 462 12.41 1.93 6.73
N GLY A 463 12.01 0.75 7.20
CA GLY A 463 12.45 0.19 8.47
C GLY A 463 13.95 -0.16 8.48
N GLU A 464 14.42 -0.83 7.43
CA GLU A 464 15.84 -1.21 7.32
C GLU A 464 16.76 0.01 7.19
N ALA A 465 16.34 1.04 6.43
CA ALA A 465 17.09 2.28 6.33
C ALA A 465 17.15 3.04 7.66
N ALA A 466 16.05 3.04 8.43
CA ALA A 466 16.04 3.62 9.76
C ALA A 466 17.01 2.90 10.71
N ALA A 467 17.03 1.58 10.68
CA ALA A 467 17.99 0.77 11.46
C ALA A 467 19.45 1.08 11.08
N GLN A 468 19.74 1.11 9.77
CA GLN A 468 21.08 1.44 9.26
C GLN A 468 21.53 2.83 9.75
N SER A 469 20.67 3.84 9.61
CA SER A 469 20.95 5.21 10.05
C SER A 469 21.21 5.31 11.56
N LEU A 470 20.47 4.55 12.39
CA LEU A 470 20.70 4.52 13.82
C LEU A 470 22.09 3.95 14.16
N ILE A 471 22.46 2.81 13.56
CA ILE A 471 23.77 2.18 13.83
C ILE A 471 24.92 3.09 13.41
N GLU A 472 24.84 3.73 12.25
CA GLU A 472 25.84 4.68 11.77
C GLU A 472 26.02 5.86 12.74
N ARG A 473 24.92 6.44 13.23
CA ARG A 473 24.96 7.59 14.18
C ARG A 473 25.53 7.20 15.55
N ILE A 474 25.15 6.01 16.05
CA ILE A 474 25.66 5.53 17.36
C ILE A 474 27.16 5.19 17.27
N SER A 475 27.65 4.69 16.13
CA SER A 475 29.06 4.34 15.96
C SER A 475 29.98 5.56 15.86
N HIS A 476 29.43 6.75 15.61
CA HIS A 476 30.18 8.00 15.46
C HIS A 476 30.05 8.93 16.70
N SER A 477 29.22 8.57 17.69
CA SER A 477 29.04 9.23 18.97
C SER A 477 29.91 8.60 20.06
#